data_8ed64970d5c65e9c0613d6a9f5fd037f
#
_entry.id   8ed64970d5c65e9c0613d6a9f5fd037f
#
_cell.length_a   1.000
_cell.length_b   1.000
_cell.length_c   1.000
_cell.angle_alpha   90.00
_cell.angle_beta   90.00
_cell.angle_gamma   90.00
#
_symmetry.space_group_name_H-M   'P 1'
#
loop_
_entity.id
_entity.type
_entity.pdbx_description
1 polymer ?
#
loop_
_entity_poly.entity_id
_entity_poly.type
_entity_poly.pdbx_seq_one_letter_code
_entity_poly.pdbx_strand_id
1 'polypeptide(L)'
;MSGARSLFGLEELDSGVLTRSQQLRLGYLRQESDWNVDQKVEDFLVDKNPTPVWEIKSWGAELGLTEDIYSKSMKTLSGGFRMRIQLQKLISQGPNLLLLDEPTNFLDLETTLILERFLQNYRGAFLLISHDREFLRRTTDHTMEIENQEMTKFAGNIDDYFEQKSQLETILAAQAKNQELRRKQIQEFVDRFRAKASKAKQAQSRMKMLEKMEIIETKPLPVRAQIPVPVPTKTGKEVLQQGIINGPCSYKKVK
;
A
#
# COMPACT_ATOMS: atom_id res chain seq x y z
N MET A 1 -6.71 1.93 -6.98
CA MET A 1 -6.77 0.49 -7.34
C MET A 1 -6.66 0.24 -8.85
N SER A 2 -6.91 1.20 -9.75
CA SER A 2 -6.89 0.96 -11.20
C SER A 2 -5.48 0.81 -11.81
N GLY A 3 -4.47 1.48 -11.29
CA GLY A 3 -3.11 1.49 -11.88
C GLY A 3 -2.43 0.12 -12.01
N ALA A 4 -2.64 -0.78 -11.04
CA ALA A 4 -2.12 -2.14 -11.10
C ALA A 4 -2.78 -2.95 -12.22
N ARG A 5 -4.08 -2.80 -12.42
CA ARG A 5 -4.86 -3.50 -13.45
C ARG A 5 -4.51 -3.02 -14.85
N SER A 6 -4.24 -1.73 -15.01
CA SER A 6 -3.77 -1.15 -16.26
C SER A 6 -2.39 -1.69 -16.67
N LEU A 7 -1.48 -1.92 -15.71
CA LEU A 7 -0.18 -2.55 -15.97
C LEU A 7 -0.31 -3.96 -16.57
N PHE A 8 -1.37 -4.68 -16.24
CA PHE A 8 -1.70 -5.99 -16.82
C PHE A 8 -2.48 -5.92 -18.13
N GLY A 9 -2.92 -4.73 -18.55
CA GLY A 9 -3.81 -4.58 -19.68
C GLY A 9 -5.23 -5.09 -19.42
N LEU A 10 -5.62 -5.14 -18.14
CA LEU A 10 -6.97 -5.49 -17.70
C LEU A 10 -7.91 -4.29 -17.71
N GLU A 11 -7.35 -3.09 -17.72
CA GLU A 11 -8.07 -1.82 -17.84
C GLU A 11 -7.36 -0.95 -18.86
N GLU A 12 -8.11 -0.24 -19.67
CA GLU A 12 -7.58 0.73 -20.63
C GLU A 12 -7.04 1.96 -19.88
N LEU A 13 -6.02 2.59 -20.45
CA LEU A 13 -5.49 3.84 -19.94
C LEU A 13 -6.40 4.99 -20.37
N ASP A 14 -6.74 5.88 -19.46
CA ASP A 14 -7.47 7.11 -19.80
C ASP A 14 -6.64 8.01 -20.71
N SER A 15 -5.31 8.01 -20.56
CA SER A 15 -4.37 8.74 -21.40
C SER A 15 -2.95 8.20 -21.26
N GLY A 16 -2.08 8.51 -22.21
CA GLY A 16 -0.68 8.13 -22.20
C GLY A 16 -0.38 6.82 -22.94
N VAL A 17 0.89 6.39 -22.87
CA VAL A 17 1.37 5.17 -23.55
C VAL A 17 2.10 4.30 -22.53
N LEU A 18 1.67 3.05 -22.41
CA LEU A 18 2.35 2.05 -21.59
C LEU A 18 3.38 1.31 -22.45
N THR A 19 4.65 1.53 -22.17
CA THR A 19 5.75 0.81 -22.80
C THR A 19 6.24 -0.30 -21.88
N ARG A 20 6.31 -1.53 -22.40
CA ARG A 20 6.81 -2.71 -21.68
C ARG A 20 8.08 -3.23 -22.35
N SER A 21 9.05 -3.64 -21.55
CA SER A 21 10.20 -4.38 -22.05
C SER A 21 9.77 -5.74 -22.58
N GLN A 22 10.35 -6.20 -23.70
CA GLN A 22 10.10 -7.55 -24.24
C GLN A 22 10.54 -8.67 -23.28
N GLN A 23 11.48 -8.38 -22.37
CA GLN A 23 11.97 -9.34 -21.39
C GLN A 23 11.12 -9.39 -20.12
N LEU A 24 10.11 -8.51 -20.00
CA LEU A 24 9.26 -8.44 -18.83
C LEU A 24 8.29 -9.62 -18.79
N ARG A 25 8.41 -10.45 -17.76
CA ARG A 25 7.48 -11.52 -17.41
C ARG A 25 6.76 -11.12 -16.13
N LEU A 26 5.54 -10.63 -16.31
CA LEU A 26 4.69 -10.18 -15.23
C LEU A 26 3.96 -11.36 -14.59
N GLY A 27 4.00 -11.43 -13.27
CA GLY A 27 3.15 -12.28 -12.47
C GLY A 27 2.17 -11.42 -11.67
N TYR A 28 0.87 -11.73 -11.74
CA TYR A 28 -0.16 -11.01 -10.99
C TYR A 28 -0.92 -11.93 -10.05
N LEU A 29 -0.78 -11.71 -8.76
CA LEU A 29 -1.57 -12.38 -7.74
C LEU A 29 -2.85 -11.57 -7.50
N ARG A 30 -3.98 -12.10 -7.97
CA ARG A 30 -5.30 -11.48 -7.81
C ARG A 30 -5.89 -11.85 -6.45
N GLN A 31 -6.63 -10.92 -5.86
CA GLN A 31 -7.40 -11.15 -4.64
C GLN A 31 -8.50 -12.21 -4.85
N GLU A 32 -9.16 -12.17 -6.00
CA GLU A 32 -10.13 -13.17 -6.43
C GLU A 32 -9.64 -13.85 -7.70
N SER A 33 -9.66 -15.16 -7.72
CA SER A 33 -9.27 -15.95 -8.90
C SER A 33 -10.46 -16.74 -9.41
N ASP A 34 -10.66 -16.70 -10.72
CA ASP A 34 -11.67 -17.46 -11.46
C ASP A 34 -11.25 -18.94 -11.58
N TRP A 35 -11.11 -19.62 -10.46
CA TRP A 35 -10.81 -21.05 -10.48
C TRP A 35 -12.06 -21.89 -10.34
N ASN A 36 -12.00 -23.07 -10.95
CA ASN A 36 -13.00 -24.09 -10.68
C ASN A 36 -12.75 -24.69 -9.28
N VAL A 37 -13.64 -24.41 -8.34
CA VAL A 37 -13.51 -24.85 -6.94
C VAL A 37 -13.48 -26.37 -6.77
N ASP A 38 -14.05 -27.13 -7.72
CA ASP A 38 -14.08 -28.60 -7.70
C ASP A 38 -12.82 -29.23 -8.30
N GLN A 39 -11.93 -28.43 -8.93
CA GLN A 39 -10.67 -28.89 -9.52
C GLN A 39 -9.69 -29.33 -8.42
N LYS A 40 -8.89 -30.37 -8.70
CA LYS A 40 -7.78 -30.76 -7.84
C LYS A 40 -6.65 -29.72 -7.92
N VAL A 41 -5.88 -29.61 -6.83
CA VAL A 41 -4.74 -28.69 -6.77
C VAL A 41 -3.72 -28.99 -7.87
N GLU A 42 -3.38 -30.25 -8.08
CA GLU A 42 -2.43 -30.65 -9.11
C GLU A 42 -2.90 -30.25 -10.52
N ASP A 43 -4.16 -30.49 -10.86
CA ASP A 43 -4.75 -30.10 -12.14
C ASP A 43 -4.74 -28.57 -12.32
N PHE A 44 -5.01 -27.83 -11.25
CA PHE A 44 -4.92 -26.37 -11.26
C PHE A 44 -3.50 -25.88 -11.54
N LEU A 45 -2.49 -26.48 -10.93
CA LEU A 45 -1.09 -26.06 -11.07
C LEU A 45 -0.55 -26.29 -12.48
N VAL A 46 -0.95 -27.38 -13.14
CA VAL A 46 -0.50 -27.71 -14.50
C VAL A 46 -1.31 -27.01 -15.60
N ASP A 47 -2.50 -26.53 -15.29
CA ASP A 47 -3.35 -25.86 -16.28
C ASP A 47 -2.65 -24.61 -16.84
N LYS A 48 -2.41 -24.62 -18.17
CA LYS A 48 -1.70 -23.56 -18.90
C LYS A 48 -0.30 -23.22 -18.35
N ASN A 49 0.32 -24.17 -17.65
CA ASN A 49 1.66 -24.01 -17.10
C ASN A 49 2.64 -24.92 -17.87
N PRO A 50 3.65 -24.37 -18.55
CA PRO A 50 4.61 -25.15 -19.32
C PRO A 50 5.61 -25.90 -18.43
N THR A 51 5.69 -25.56 -17.13
CA THR A 51 6.66 -26.11 -16.19
C THR A 51 6.26 -27.52 -15.76
N PRO A 52 7.19 -28.48 -15.70
CA PRO A 52 6.90 -29.85 -15.24
C PRO A 52 6.39 -29.87 -13.79
N VAL A 53 5.47 -30.82 -13.50
CA VAL A 53 4.82 -30.94 -12.18
C VAL A 53 5.82 -31.06 -11.03
N TRP A 54 6.88 -31.83 -11.23
CA TRP A 54 7.90 -32.04 -10.19
C TRP A 54 8.65 -30.73 -9.84
N GLU A 55 8.89 -29.89 -10.85
CA GLU A 55 9.52 -28.58 -10.65
C GLU A 55 8.55 -27.61 -9.96
N ILE A 56 7.28 -27.60 -10.36
CA ILE A 56 6.24 -26.84 -9.68
C ILE A 56 6.17 -27.22 -8.19
N LYS A 57 6.15 -28.53 -7.89
CA LYS A 57 6.09 -29.04 -6.52
C LYS A 57 7.30 -28.66 -5.68
N SER A 58 8.49 -28.50 -6.27
CA SER A 58 9.68 -28.08 -5.53
C SER A 58 9.50 -26.72 -4.83
N TRP A 59 8.76 -25.78 -5.42
CA TRP A 59 8.44 -24.50 -4.81
C TRP A 59 7.43 -24.58 -3.67
N GLY A 60 6.68 -25.69 -3.61
CA GLY A 60 5.64 -25.88 -2.60
C GLY A 60 6.21 -25.99 -1.18
N ALA A 61 7.38 -26.57 -1.02
CA ALA A 61 8.03 -26.72 0.29
C ALA A 61 8.33 -25.35 0.93
N GLU A 62 8.81 -24.37 0.14
CA GLU A 62 9.06 -23.00 0.62
C GLU A 62 7.78 -22.28 1.04
N LEU A 63 6.65 -22.67 0.44
CA LEU A 63 5.33 -22.15 0.75
C LEU A 63 4.59 -22.97 1.83
N GLY A 64 5.26 -23.91 2.48
CA GLY A 64 4.68 -24.77 3.51
C GLY A 64 3.57 -25.69 2.99
N LEU A 65 3.64 -26.12 1.71
CA LEU A 65 2.70 -27.05 1.11
C LEU A 65 3.27 -28.48 1.18
N THR A 66 2.47 -29.39 1.73
CA THR A 66 2.81 -30.82 1.87
C THR A 66 2.24 -31.62 0.71
N GLU A 67 2.81 -32.81 0.44
CA GLU A 67 2.45 -33.63 -0.73
C GLU A 67 0.95 -34.03 -0.75
N ASP A 68 0.35 -34.23 0.42
CA ASP A 68 -1.07 -34.58 0.55
C ASP A 68 -2.04 -33.51 0.04
N ILE A 69 -1.59 -32.24 -0.04
CA ILE A 69 -2.41 -31.11 -0.50
C ILE A 69 -2.71 -31.22 -2.00
N TYR A 70 -1.76 -31.71 -2.79
CA TYR A 70 -1.89 -31.74 -4.25
C TYR A 70 -3.02 -32.64 -4.76
N SER A 71 -3.37 -33.66 -3.99
CA SER A 71 -4.49 -34.57 -4.30
C SER A 71 -5.86 -34.03 -3.89
N LYS A 72 -5.89 -32.96 -3.06
CA LYS A 72 -7.14 -32.37 -2.54
C LYS A 72 -7.82 -31.48 -3.58
N SER A 73 -9.14 -31.33 -3.44
CA SER A 73 -9.89 -30.32 -4.20
C SER A 73 -9.64 -28.92 -3.62
N MET A 74 -9.55 -27.92 -4.48
CA MET A 74 -9.43 -26.50 -4.09
C MET A 74 -10.54 -26.06 -3.12
N LYS A 75 -11.73 -26.66 -3.23
CA LYS A 75 -12.91 -26.41 -2.38
C LYS A 75 -12.67 -26.74 -0.90
N THR A 76 -11.85 -27.77 -0.63
CA THR A 76 -11.60 -28.24 0.74
C THR A 76 -10.54 -27.44 1.48
N LEU A 77 -9.86 -26.53 0.80
CA LEU A 77 -8.75 -25.77 1.35
C LEU A 77 -9.17 -24.44 1.97
N SER A 78 -8.47 -24.02 3.01
CA SER A 78 -8.62 -22.69 3.57
C SER A 78 -8.16 -21.61 2.59
N GLY A 79 -8.54 -20.34 2.83
CA GLY A 79 -8.11 -19.19 2.03
C GLY A 79 -6.59 -19.06 1.95
N GLY A 80 -5.89 -19.30 3.07
CA GLY A 80 -4.43 -19.26 3.12
C GLY A 80 -3.77 -20.35 2.26
N PHE A 81 -4.26 -21.58 2.27
CA PHE A 81 -3.75 -22.62 1.39
C PHE A 81 -4.00 -22.31 -0.09
N ARG A 82 -5.18 -21.82 -0.43
CA ARG A 82 -5.51 -21.42 -1.81
C ARG A 82 -4.57 -20.34 -2.31
N MET A 83 -4.28 -19.33 -1.50
CA MET A 83 -3.36 -18.26 -1.83
C MET A 83 -1.93 -18.79 -2.06
N ARG A 84 -1.43 -19.68 -1.17
CA ARG A 84 -0.11 -20.31 -1.32
C ARG A 84 -0.01 -21.13 -2.61
N ILE A 85 -1.05 -21.85 -3.00
CA ILE A 85 -1.12 -22.61 -4.26
C ILE A 85 -1.15 -21.67 -5.47
N GLN A 86 -1.88 -20.56 -5.41
CA GLN A 86 -1.83 -19.55 -6.48
C GLN A 86 -0.44 -18.96 -6.65
N LEU A 87 0.19 -18.63 -5.52
CA LEU A 87 1.55 -18.10 -5.53
C LEU A 87 2.53 -19.13 -6.12
N GLN A 88 2.40 -20.40 -5.75
CA GLN A 88 3.19 -21.50 -6.33
C GLN A 88 3.03 -21.57 -7.85
N LYS A 89 1.80 -21.56 -8.35
CA LYS A 89 1.52 -21.55 -9.80
C LYS A 89 2.15 -20.34 -10.47
N LEU A 90 2.03 -19.18 -9.86
CA LEU A 90 2.56 -17.93 -10.39
C LEU A 90 4.08 -17.96 -10.49
N ILE A 91 4.76 -18.41 -9.42
CA ILE A 91 6.23 -18.46 -9.37
C ILE A 91 6.78 -19.45 -10.38
N SER A 92 6.12 -20.61 -10.53
CA SER A 92 6.57 -21.65 -11.48
C SER A 92 6.56 -21.18 -12.94
N GLN A 93 5.85 -20.12 -13.27
CA GLN A 93 5.89 -19.47 -14.58
C GLN A 93 7.12 -18.56 -14.78
N GLY A 94 7.98 -18.43 -13.77
CA GLY A 94 9.23 -17.68 -13.82
C GLY A 94 9.05 -16.17 -14.06
N PRO A 95 8.16 -15.47 -13.35
CA PRO A 95 8.03 -14.03 -13.45
C PRO A 95 9.31 -13.34 -12.98
N ASN A 96 9.63 -12.19 -13.58
CA ASN A 96 10.70 -11.31 -13.09
C ASN A 96 10.16 -10.04 -12.40
N LEU A 97 8.85 -9.81 -12.51
CA LEU A 97 8.13 -8.79 -11.75
C LEU A 97 6.83 -9.39 -11.22
N LEU A 98 6.65 -9.38 -9.91
CA LEU A 98 5.39 -9.73 -9.25
C LEU A 98 4.59 -8.49 -8.94
N LEU A 99 3.29 -8.55 -9.20
CA LEU A 99 2.33 -7.58 -8.72
C LEU A 99 1.39 -8.26 -7.74
N LEU A 100 1.38 -7.76 -6.50
CA LEU A 100 0.62 -8.32 -5.38
C LEU A 100 -0.36 -7.25 -4.89
N ASP A 101 -1.65 -7.52 -5.07
CA ASP A 101 -2.72 -6.60 -4.68
C ASP A 101 -3.43 -7.14 -3.44
N GLU A 102 -3.18 -6.49 -2.28
CA GLU A 102 -3.70 -6.87 -0.96
C GLU A 102 -3.52 -8.36 -0.62
N PRO A 103 -2.30 -8.92 -0.76
CA PRO A 103 -2.10 -10.36 -0.61
C PRO A 103 -2.28 -10.87 0.82
N THR A 104 -2.30 -9.99 1.82
CA THR A 104 -2.48 -10.32 3.23
C THR A 104 -3.95 -10.40 3.66
N ASN A 105 -4.88 -9.97 2.80
CA ASN A 105 -6.30 -9.99 3.14
C ASN A 105 -6.80 -11.41 3.37
N PHE A 106 -7.50 -11.60 4.50
CA PHE A 106 -8.09 -12.89 4.91
C PHE A 106 -7.08 -14.02 5.17
N LEU A 107 -5.79 -13.68 5.31
CA LEU A 107 -4.76 -14.65 5.68
C LEU A 107 -4.65 -14.77 7.21
N ASP A 108 -4.34 -15.99 7.66
CA ASP A 108 -3.88 -16.23 9.03
C ASP A 108 -2.41 -15.78 9.20
N LEU A 109 -1.99 -15.65 10.44
CA LEU A 109 -0.64 -15.21 10.78
C LEU A 109 0.43 -16.12 10.17
N GLU A 110 0.20 -17.44 10.17
CA GLU A 110 1.16 -18.41 9.64
C GLU A 110 1.39 -18.19 8.14
N THR A 111 0.31 -18.06 7.37
CA THR A 111 0.39 -17.79 5.93
C THR A 111 1.04 -16.44 5.63
N THR A 112 0.76 -15.42 6.43
CA THR A 112 1.39 -14.09 6.30
C THR A 112 2.90 -14.17 6.51
N LEU A 113 3.37 -14.90 7.53
CA LEU A 113 4.80 -15.10 7.78
C LEU A 113 5.50 -15.91 6.68
N ILE A 114 4.81 -16.89 6.09
CA ILE A 114 5.34 -17.64 4.94
C ILE A 114 5.49 -16.70 3.73
N LEU A 115 4.48 -15.88 3.44
CA LEU A 115 4.54 -14.91 2.35
C LEU A 115 5.65 -13.88 2.57
N GLU A 116 5.81 -13.37 3.79
CA GLU A 116 6.87 -12.44 4.18
C GLU A 116 8.25 -13.03 3.87
N ARG A 117 8.52 -14.24 4.35
CA ARG A 117 9.78 -14.95 4.09
C ARG A 117 10.03 -15.18 2.61
N PHE A 118 8.99 -15.56 1.88
CA PHE A 118 9.07 -15.75 0.45
C PHE A 118 9.49 -14.45 -0.26
N LEU A 119 8.82 -13.33 0.04
CA LEU A 119 9.13 -12.04 -0.61
C LEU A 119 10.52 -11.53 -0.26
N GLN A 120 10.99 -11.73 0.98
CA GLN A 120 12.35 -11.37 1.40
C GLN A 120 13.44 -12.15 0.63
N ASN A 121 13.16 -13.37 0.19
CA ASN A 121 14.08 -14.21 -0.56
C ASN A 121 13.86 -14.16 -2.08
N TYR A 122 12.81 -13.50 -2.53
CA TYR A 122 12.48 -13.44 -3.95
C TYR A 122 13.53 -12.65 -4.73
N ARG A 123 14.11 -13.27 -5.77
CA ARG A 123 15.19 -12.66 -6.57
C ARG A 123 14.72 -11.69 -7.65
N GLY A 124 13.43 -11.71 -7.99
CA GLY A 124 12.83 -10.76 -8.92
C GLY A 124 12.40 -9.47 -8.23
N ALA A 125 11.90 -8.53 -9.01
CA ALA A 125 11.24 -7.35 -8.47
C ALA A 125 9.79 -7.66 -8.10
N PHE A 126 9.23 -6.94 -7.12
CA PHE A 126 7.81 -6.99 -6.86
C PHE A 126 7.24 -5.61 -6.55
N LEU A 127 5.98 -5.43 -6.89
CA LEU A 127 5.16 -4.27 -6.52
C LEU A 127 4.04 -4.78 -5.61
N LEU A 128 4.02 -4.25 -4.39
CA LEU A 128 3.10 -4.67 -3.34
C LEU A 128 2.15 -3.53 -2.98
N ILE A 129 0.86 -3.80 -3.03
CA ILE A 129 -0.19 -2.92 -2.52
C ILE A 129 -0.74 -3.59 -1.27
N SER A 130 -0.66 -2.94 -0.12
CA SER A 130 -1.19 -3.45 1.14
C SER A 130 -1.54 -2.32 2.11
N HIS A 131 -2.52 -2.58 2.97
CA HIS A 131 -2.84 -1.74 4.12
C HIS A 131 -2.14 -2.19 5.41
N ASP A 132 -1.48 -3.35 5.39
CA ASP A 132 -0.72 -3.88 6.52
C ASP A 132 0.67 -3.24 6.56
N ARG A 133 0.83 -2.26 7.46
CA ARG A 133 2.09 -1.50 7.62
C ARG A 133 3.24 -2.38 8.09
N GLU A 134 2.97 -3.36 8.96
CA GLU A 134 4.02 -4.23 9.49
C GLU A 134 4.55 -5.15 8.40
N PHE A 135 3.67 -5.66 7.55
CA PHE A 135 4.04 -6.44 6.38
C PHE A 135 4.86 -5.62 5.37
N LEU A 136 4.41 -4.39 5.04
CA LEU A 136 5.16 -3.47 4.18
C LEU A 136 6.54 -3.16 4.75
N ARG A 137 6.64 -2.87 6.05
CA ARG A 137 7.89 -2.54 6.74
C ARG A 137 8.94 -3.64 6.63
N ARG A 138 8.51 -4.90 6.67
CA ARG A 138 9.40 -6.08 6.67
C ARG A 138 9.76 -6.56 5.27
N THR A 139 8.95 -6.22 4.27
CA THR A 139 9.11 -6.79 2.92
C THR A 139 9.60 -5.80 1.88
N THR A 140 9.42 -4.49 2.09
CA THR A 140 9.73 -3.48 1.07
C THR A 140 10.91 -2.59 1.45
N ASP A 141 11.69 -2.19 0.46
CA ASP A 141 12.83 -1.29 0.54
C ASP A 141 12.59 0.07 -0.15
N HIS A 142 11.44 0.22 -0.81
CA HIS A 142 11.00 1.45 -1.44
C HIS A 142 9.51 1.61 -1.29
N THR A 143 9.05 2.85 -1.12
CA THR A 143 7.64 3.20 -1.07
C THR A 143 7.28 4.11 -2.24
N MET A 144 6.17 3.81 -2.91
CA MET A 144 5.62 4.67 -3.97
C MET A 144 4.33 5.31 -3.48
N GLU A 145 4.25 6.62 -3.55
CA GLU A 145 3.05 7.41 -3.28
C GLU A 145 2.44 7.89 -4.58
N ILE A 146 1.14 7.72 -4.72
CA ILE A 146 0.37 8.32 -5.81
C ILE A 146 -0.54 9.37 -5.20
N GLU A 147 -0.27 10.61 -5.52
CA GLU A 147 -1.02 11.75 -5.01
C GLU A 147 -1.17 12.81 -6.11
N ASN A 148 -2.38 13.40 -6.24
CA ASN A 148 -2.67 14.41 -7.27
C ASN A 148 -2.27 13.99 -8.70
N GLN A 149 -2.46 12.72 -9.06
CA GLN A 149 -2.08 12.13 -10.36
C GLN A 149 -0.56 12.10 -10.62
N GLU A 150 0.25 12.40 -9.62
CA GLU A 150 1.70 12.27 -9.67
C GLU A 150 2.15 11.08 -8.84
N MET A 151 3.21 10.41 -9.29
CA MET A 151 3.82 9.30 -8.60
C MET A 151 5.20 9.68 -8.10
N THR A 152 5.39 9.59 -6.78
CA THR A 152 6.68 9.87 -6.14
C THR A 152 7.23 8.60 -5.50
N LYS A 153 8.51 8.31 -5.74
CA LYS A 153 9.21 7.18 -5.16
C LYS A 153 10.08 7.65 -4.01
N PHE A 154 9.94 7.01 -2.86
CA PHE A 154 10.76 7.21 -1.66
C PHE A 154 11.65 5.99 -1.44
N ALA A 155 12.90 6.22 -1.09
CA ALA A 155 13.81 5.16 -0.67
C ALA A 155 13.55 4.83 0.80
N GLY A 156 13.63 3.54 1.12
CA GLY A 156 13.32 3.03 2.45
C GLY A 156 11.93 2.40 2.55
N ASN A 157 11.67 1.81 3.70
CA ASN A 157 10.40 1.17 4.00
C ASN A 157 9.28 2.20 4.31
N ILE A 158 8.12 1.72 4.73
CA ILE A 158 6.95 2.58 5.01
C ILE A 158 7.19 3.58 6.17
N ASP A 159 8.01 3.24 7.17
CA ASP A 159 8.31 4.14 8.28
C ASP A 159 9.25 5.27 7.81
N ASP A 160 10.27 4.94 7.02
CA ASP A 160 11.17 5.92 6.41
C ASP A 160 10.40 6.89 5.49
N TYR A 161 9.40 6.39 4.75
CA TYR A 161 8.51 7.21 3.95
C TYR A 161 7.73 8.22 4.79
N PHE A 162 7.13 7.81 5.91
CA PHE A 162 6.38 8.72 6.77
C PHE A 162 7.28 9.79 7.39
N GLU A 163 8.50 9.43 7.77
CA GLU A 163 9.48 10.39 8.27
C GLU A 163 9.88 11.41 7.21
N GLN A 164 10.26 10.96 6.02
CA GLN A 164 10.62 11.82 4.90
C GLN A 164 9.46 12.74 4.50
N LYS A 165 8.24 12.22 4.43
CA LYS A 165 7.05 13.01 4.13
C LYS A 165 6.80 14.09 5.17
N SER A 166 6.89 13.77 6.45
CA SER A 166 6.74 14.74 7.55
C SER A 166 7.77 15.85 7.50
N GLN A 167 9.03 15.52 7.16
CA GLN A 167 10.10 16.53 6.97
C GLN A 167 9.80 17.44 5.78
N LEU A 168 9.38 16.88 4.63
CA LEU A 168 9.00 17.65 3.44
C LEU A 168 7.83 18.59 3.73
N GLU A 169 6.78 18.11 4.39
CA GLU A 169 5.63 18.92 4.78
C GLU A 169 6.03 20.09 5.68
N THR A 170 6.94 19.84 6.63
CA THR A 170 7.46 20.88 7.53
C THR A 170 8.24 21.96 6.75
N ILE A 171 9.08 21.54 5.81
CA ILE A 171 9.86 22.46 4.95
C ILE A 171 8.91 23.29 4.06
N LEU A 172 7.94 22.65 3.42
CA LEU A 172 6.96 23.31 2.56
C LEU A 172 6.10 24.31 3.35
N ALA A 173 5.67 23.95 4.56
CA ALA A 173 4.92 24.84 5.43
C ALA A 173 5.74 26.08 5.83
N ALA A 174 7.04 25.91 6.15
CA ALA A 174 7.94 27.02 6.46
C ALA A 174 8.17 27.92 5.24
N GLN A 175 8.36 27.33 4.06
CA GLN A 175 8.51 28.08 2.80
C GLN A 175 7.26 28.88 2.44
N ALA A 176 6.07 28.27 2.56
CA ALA A 176 4.81 28.94 2.31
C ALA A 176 4.60 30.12 3.26
N LYS A 177 4.88 29.95 4.56
CA LYS A 177 4.81 31.04 5.55
C LYS A 177 5.75 32.19 5.22
N ASN A 178 7.00 31.85 4.84
CA ASN A 178 7.97 32.87 4.43
C ASN A 178 7.53 33.60 3.15
N GLN A 179 6.97 32.87 2.19
CA GLN A 179 6.43 33.45 0.96
C GLN A 179 5.25 34.40 1.26
N GLU A 180 4.34 33.98 2.15
CA GLU A 180 3.19 34.79 2.57
C GLU A 180 3.64 36.09 3.23
N LEU A 181 4.61 36.06 4.15
CA LEU A 181 5.20 37.23 4.77
C LEU A 181 5.82 38.15 3.73
N ARG A 182 6.56 37.61 2.77
CA ARG A 182 7.16 38.39 1.68
C ARG A 182 6.10 39.05 0.78
N ARG A 183 5.05 38.32 0.44
CA ARG A 183 3.90 38.84 -0.32
C ARG A 183 3.23 39.98 0.42
N LYS A 184 2.99 39.85 1.73
CA LYS A 184 2.43 40.90 2.59
C LYS A 184 3.27 42.15 2.59
N GLN A 185 4.59 42.04 2.79
CA GLN A 185 5.52 43.14 2.76
C GLN A 185 5.52 43.89 1.41
N ILE A 186 5.48 43.13 0.30
CA ILE A 186 5.42 43.72 -1.04
C ILE A 186 4.09 44.44 -1.24
N GLN A 187 2.97 43.82 -0.82
CA GLN A 187 1.65 44.42 -0.92
C GLN A 187 1.56 45.73 -0.11
N GLU A 188 2.00 45.73 1.14
CA GLU A 188 2.04 46.95 1.97
C GLU A 188 2.89 48.07 1.37
N PHE A 189 4.02 47.68 0.73
CA PHE A 189 4.84 48.67 0.01
C PHE A 189 4.10 49.27 -1.20
N VAL A 190 3.45 48.43 -2.00
CA VAL A 190 2.65 48.83 -3.16
C VAL A 190 1.54 49.78 -2.72
N ASP A 191 0.78 49.43 -1.69
CA ASP A 191 -0.34 50.23 -1.18
C ASP A 191 0.11 51.58 -0.64
N ARG A 192 1.25 51.63 0.06
CA ARG A 192 1.81 52.87 0.63
C ARG A 192 2.35 53.82 -0.44
N PHE A 193 2.91 53.31 -1.52
CA PHE A 193 3.66 54.11 -2.49
C PHE A 193 2.99 54.23 -3.88
N ARG A 194 1.87 53.58 -4.13
CA ARG A 194 1.13 53.62 -5.40
C ARG A 194 0.77 55.04 -5.85
N ALA A 195 0.44 55.92 -4.90
CA ALA A 195 0.03 57.31 -5.18
C ALA A 195 1.20 58.31 -5.26
N LYS A 196 2.45 57.90 -4.92
CA LYS A 196 3.60 58.82 -4.93
C LYS A 196 4.35 58.74 -6.27
N ALA A 197 4.33 59.81 -7.07
CA ALA A 197 4.94 59.84 -8.40
C ALA A 197 6.43 59.43 -8.41
N SER A 198 7.21 59.81 -7.39
CA SER A 198 8.64 59.48 -7.28
C SER A 198 8.92 57.99 -7.07
N LYS A 199 7.95 57.20 -6.59
CA LYS A 199 8.09 55.76 -6.32
C LYS A 199 7.13 54.86 -7.12
N ALA A 200 6.31 55.45 -7.99
CA ALA A 200 5.32 54.74 -8.79
C ALA A 200 5.95 53.62 -9.64
N LYS A 201 7.10 53.87 -10.26
CA LYS A 201 7.84 52.87 -11.06
C LYS A 201 8.31 51.67 -10.22
N GLN A 202 8.75 51.93 -8.97
CA GLN A 202 9.15 50.84 -8.05
C GLN A 202 7.95 50.03 -7.55
N ALA A 203 6.83 50.71 -7.25
CA ALA A 203 5.59 50.02 -6.85
C ALA A 203 5.06 49.14 -7.99
N GLN A 204 5.09 49.64 -9.23
CA GLN A 204 4.66 48.87 -10.41
C GLN A 204 5.57 47.66 -10.67
N SER A 205 6.89 47.80 -10.51
CA SER A 205 7.83 46.65 -10.62
C SER A 205 7.56 45.58 -9.56
N ARG A 206 7.26 45.97 -8.32
CA ARG A 206 6.94 45.04 -7.23
C ARG A 206 5.57 44.37 -7.41
N MET A 207 4.60 45.07 -7.99
CA MET A 207 3.30 44.50 -8.34
C MET A 207 3.44 43.39 -9.40
N LYS A 208 4.24 43.61 -10.45
CA LYS A 208 4.59 42.60 -11.43
C LYS A 208 5.33 41.40 -10.82
N MET A 209 6.10 41.59 -9.77
CA MET A 209 6.77 40.54 -9.03
C MET A 209 5.77 39.69 -8.23
N LEU A 210 4.75 40.30 -7.63
CA LEU A 210 3.64 39.64 -6.96
C LEU A 210 2.81 38.77 -7.91
N GLU A 211 2.51 39.28 -9.10
CA GLU A 211 1.75 38.58 -10.14
C GLU A 211 2.50 37.35 -10.66
N LYS A 212 3.83 37.35 -10.66
CA LYS A 212 4.67 36.22 -11.11
C LYS A 212 5.03 35.25 -10.01
N MET A 213 4.69 35.51 -8.76
CA MET A 213 4.93 34.59 -7.65
C MET A 213 3.95 33.45 -7.71
N GLU A 214 4.45 32.27 -8.03
CA GLU A 214 3.70 31.00 -7.88
C GLU A 214 3.38 30.80 -6.40
N ILE A 215 2.12 30.45 -6.10
CA ILE A 215 1.68 30.21 -4.73
C ILE A 215 2.07 28.78 -4.37
N ILE A 216 2.84 28.63 -3.30
CA ILE A 216 3.11 27.31 -2.73
C ILE A 216 1.85 26.84 -2.04
N GLU A 217 1.14 25.89 -2.64
CA GLU A 217 -0.01 25.27 -2.04
C GLU A 217 0.47 24.31 -0.94
N THR A 218 0.14 24.64 0.30
CA THR A 218 0.34 23.74 1.44
C THR A 218 -0.96 23.04 1.73
N LYS A 219 -0.89 21.72 1.90
CA LYS A 219 -2.05 20.96 2.38
C LYS A 219 -2.40 21.39 3.79
N PRO A 220 -3.70 21.57 4.11
CA PRO A 220 -4.09 21.69 5.50
C PRO A 220 -3.65 20.42 6.24
N LEU A 221 -2.97 20.60 7.37
CA LEU A 221 -2.61 19.50 8.25
C LEU A 221 -3.88 18.66 8.51
N PRO A 222 -3.80 17.33 8.41
CA PRO A 222 -4.95 16.50 8.68
C PRO A 222 -5.45 16.81 10.08
N VAL A 223 -6.71 17.25 10.16
CA VAL A 223 -7.37 17.47 11.46
C VAL A 223 -7.41 16.12 12.15
N ARG A 224 -6.58 15.97 13.19
CA ARG A 224 -6.66 14.77 14.05
C ARG A 224 -8.06 14.75 14.64
N ALA A 225 -8.88 13.80 14.21
CA ALA A 225 -10.17 13.57 14.82
C ALA A 225 -9.93 13.21 16.29
N GLN A 226 -10.24 14.14 17.19
CA GLN A 226 -10.32 13.83 18.62
C GLN A 226 -11.68 13.16 18.82
N ILE A 227 -11.68 11.85 18.91
CA ILE A 227 -12.86 11.09 19.32
C ILE A 227 -12.90 11.20 20.85
N PRO A 228 -13.83 11.95 21.45
CA PRO A 228 -13.98 11.96 22.91
C PRO A 228 -14.45 10.57 23.34
N VAL A 229 -13.55 9.79 23.93
CA VAL A 229 -13.93 8.53 24.56
C VAL A 229 -14.73 8.88 25.81
N PRO A 230 -16.02 8.57 25.88
CA PRO A 230 -16.80 8.84 27.09
C PRO A 230 -16.18 8.07 28.24
N VAL A 231 -15.91 8.77 29.33
CA VAL A 231 -15.40 8.12 30.56
C VAL A 231 -16.46 7.13 31.01
N PRO A 232 -16.16 5.82 31.06
CA PRO A 232 -17.17 4.84 31.49
C PRO A 232 -17.62 5.16 32.91
N THR A 233 -18.92 5.17 33.14
CA THR A 233 -19.49 5.19 34.49
C THR A 233 -18.88 4.05 35.29
N LYS A 234 -18.44 4.32 36.52
CA LYS A 234 -17.76 3.36 37.41
C LYS A 234 -18.46 2.00 37.35
N THR A 235 -17.83 1.06 36.67
CA THR A 235 -18.23 -0.34 36.71
C THR A 235 -17.84 -0.91 38.09
N GLY A 236 -18.67 -1.81 38.62
CA GLY A 236 -18.38 -2.47 39.91
C GLY A 236 -17.00 -3.15 39.91
N LYS A 237 -16.51 -3.53 41.11
CA LYS A 237 -15.15 -4.08 41.33
C LYS A 237 -14.79 -5.31 40.47
N GLU A 238 -15.76 -6.04 39.94
CA GLU A 238 -15.56 -7.19 39.04
C GLU A 238 -16.45 -7.05 37.82
N VAL A 239 -15.83 -6.95 36.64
CA VAL A 239 -16.54 -6.86 35.34
C VAL A 239 -16.61 -8.23 34.66
N LEU A 240 -15.66 -9.11 34.95
CA LEU A 240 -15.59 -10.47 34.41
C LEU A 240 -14.99 -11.41 35.44
N GLN A 241 -15.65 -12.53 35.72
CA GLN A 241 -15.15 -13.63 36.54
C GLN A 241 -14.93 -14.85 35.64
N GLN A 242 -13.70 -15.35 35.57
CA GLN A 242 -13.36 -16.56 34.84
C GLN A 242 -13.70 -17.78 35.68
N GLY A 243 -14.75 -18.49 35.32
CA GLY A 243 -15.07 -19.79 35.90
C GLY A 243 -14.30 -20.90 35.16
N ILE A 244 -13.49 -21.68 35.89
CA ILE A 244 -12.92 -22.92 35.37
C ILE A 244 -14.04 -23.97 35.38
N ILE A 245 -14.60 -24.24 34.22
CA ILE A 245 -15.49 -25.38 34.01
C ILE A 245 -14.71 -26.38 33.14
N ASN A 246 -14.67 -27.65 33.53
CA ASN A 246 -14.17 -28.75 32.72
C ASN A 246 -15.07 -28.90 31.48
N GLY A 247 -14.78 -28.12 30.41
CA GLY A 247 -15.53 -28.06 29.16
C GLY A 247 -15.12 -26.83 28.33
N PRO A 248 -15.55 -26.70 27.06
CA PRO A 248 -15.17 -25.57 26.22
C PRO A 248 -15.57 -24.23 26.87
N CYS A 249 -14.67 -23.28 26.85
CA CYS A 249 -14.75 -21.95 27.48
C CYS A 249 -16.10 -21.27 27.23
N SER A 250 -16.90 -21.06 28.28
CA SER A 250 -18.11 -20.25 28.23
C SER A 250 -17.95 -19.04 29.14
N TYR A 251 -18.13 -17.82 28.59
CA TYR A 251 -18.13 -16.60 29.37
C TYR A 251 -19.55 -16.34 29.93
N LYS A 252 -19.69 -16.22 31.23
CA LYS A 252 -20.92 -15.76 31.87
C LYS A 252 -20.82 -14.25 32.14
N LYS A 253 -21.73 -13.48 31.54
CA LYS A 253 -21.89 -12.06 31.84
C LYS A 253 -22.53 -11.95 33.23
N VAL A 254 -21.84 -11.39 34.18
CA VAL A 254 -22.42 -11.05 35.49
C VAL A 254 -22.98 -9.64 35.38
N LYS A 255 -24.25 -9.49 35.78
CA LYS A 255 -24.98 -8.20 35.82
C LYS A 255 -24.44 -7.30 36.92
#